data_005c3eacd2ef5276324a8e5239da8134
#
_entry.id   005c3eacd2ef5276324a8e5239da8134
#
_cell.length_a   1.000
_cell.length_b   1.000
_cell.length_c   1.000
_cell.angle_alpha   90.00
_cell.angle_beta   90.00
_cell.angle_gamma   90.00
#
_symmetry.space_group_name_H-M   'P 1'
#
loop_
_entity.id
_entity.type
_entity.pdbx_description
1 polymer ?
#
loop_
_entity_poly.entity_id
_entity_poly.type
_entity_poly.pdbx_seq_one_letter_code
_entity_poly.pdbx_strand_id
1 'polypeptide(L)'
;MMNFGTEADDTNLAVRQKVNVMIEKSEEVIVQLIKAGIKEGVFKPDWNYKDFATMMFATIEGGIVISRIAGNNNKMKVIARTLKQMINEQSI
;
A
#
# COMPACT_ATOMS: atom_id res chain seq x y z
N MET A 1 -8.77 20.07 15.87
CA MET A 1 -8.31 18.73 15.59
C MET A 1 -9.22 17.70 16.24
N MET A 2 -9.51 16.68 15.53
CA MET A 2 -10.34 15.65 16.07
C MET A 2 -9.57 14.84 17.09
N ASN A 3 -10.21 14.56 18.19
CA ASN A 3 -9.58 13.85 19.26
C ASN A 3 -10.17 12.45 19.37
N PHE A 4 -9.77 11.59 18.49
CA PHE A 4 -10.26 10.21 18.50
C PHE A 4 -9.86 9.47 19.76
N GLY A 5 -8.77 9.87 20.38
CA GLY A 5 -8.25 9.18 21.55
C GLY A 5 -9.13 9.31 22.76
N THR A 6 -9.76 10.47 22.95
CA THR A 6 -10.60 10.67 24.12
C THR A 6 -11.96 9.97 24.01
N GLU A 7 -12.38 9.72 22.78
CA GLU A 7 -13.61 9.00 22.54
C GLU A 7 -13.36 7.56 22.19
N ALA A 8 -12.11 7.17 22.16
CA ALA A 8 -11.73 5.82 21.86
C ALA A 8 -12.19 4.91 22.99
N ASP A 9 -13.20 4.19 22.71
CA ASP A 9 -13.69 3.16 23.59
C ASP A 9 -13.48 1.82 22.87
N ASP A 10 -14.12 0.79 23.36
CA ASP A 10 -14.00 -0.54 22.79
C ASP A 10 -14.39 -0.60 21.32
N THR A 11 -15.35 0.23 20.91
CA THR A 11 -15.82 0.27 19.53
C THR A 11 -14.73 0.78 18.60
N ASN A 12 -14.06 1.88 18.97
CA ASN A 12 -12.95 2.42 18.17
C ASN A 12 -11.80 1.45 18.11
N LEU A 13 -11.49 0.78 19.20
CA LEU A 13 -10.44 -0.21 19.24
C LEU A 13 -10.75 -1.39 18.32
N ALA A 14 -11.99 -1.89 18.37
CA ALA A 14 -12.41 -3.00 17.53
C ALA A 14 -12.32 -2.64 16.04
N VAL A 15 -12.77 -1.43 15.68
CA VAL A 15 -12.68 -0.95 14.29
C VAL A 15 -11.22 -0.84 13.86
N ARG A 16 -10.38 -0.27 14.70
CA ARG A 16 -8.96 -0.13 14.40
C ARG A 16 -8.31 -1.48 14.17
N GLN A 17 -8.62 -2.47 14.99
CA GLN A 17 -8.07 -3.81 14.85
C GLN A 17 -8.50 -4.46 13.53
N LYS A 18 -9.76 -4.30 13.15
CA LYS A 18 -10.26 -4.84 11.88
C LYS A 18 -9.58 -4.17 10.68
N VAL A 19 -9.42 -2.86 10.75
CA VAL A 19 -8.74 -2.10 9.67
C VAL A 19 -7.29 -2.56 9.55
N ASN A 20 -6.59 -2.73 10.68
CA ASN A 20 -5.22 -3.21 10.66
C ASN A 20 -5.09 -4.59 10.03
N VAL A 21 -6.02 -5.50 10.33
CA VAL A 21 -6.03 -6.83 9.71
C VAL A 21 -6.22 -6.72 8.20
N MET A 22 -7.10 -5.84 7.74
CA MET A 22 -7.34 -5.62 6.31
C MET A 22 -6.09 -5.05 5.62
N ILE A 23 -5.41 -4.11 6.27
CA ILE A 23 -4.17 -3.55 5.75
C ILE A 23 -3.11 -4.64 5.60
N GLU A 24 -2.91 -5.44 6.64
CA GLU A 24 -1.93 -6.52 6.61
C GLU A 24 -2.22 -7.54 5.52
N LYS A 25 -3.50 -7.89 5.33
CA LYS A 25 -3.88 -8.81 4.24
C LYS A 25 -3.63 -8.21 2.87
N SER A 26 -3.88 -6.92 2.70
CA SER A 26 -3.64 -6.24 1.43
C SER A 26 -2.15 -6.18 1.11
N GLU A 27 -1.33 -5.87 2.11
CA GLU A 27 0.12 -5.88 1.96
C GLU A 27 0.62 -7.28 1.61
N GLU A 28 0.07 -8.31 2.25
CA GLU A 28 0.46 -9.68 2.00
C GLU A 28 0.17 -10.12 0.55
N VAL A 29 -0.94 -9.67 -0.02
CA VAL A 29 -1.23 -9.93 -1.42
C VAL A 29 -0.11 -9.39 -2.31
N ILE A 30 0.33 -8.16 -2.06
CA ILE A 30 1.42 -7.55 -2.83
C ILE A 30 2.70 -8.35 -2.64
N VAL A 31 3.03 -8.73 -1.41
CA VAL A 31 4.22 -9.54 -1.11
C VAL A 31 4.19 -10.85 -1.88
N GLN A 32 3.05 -11.53 -1.89
CA GLN A 32 2.93 -12.82 -2.59
C GLN A 32 3.08 -12.66 -4.09
N LEU A 33 2.56 -11.60 -4.67
CA LEU A 33 2.74 -11.32 -6.10
C LEU A 33 4.20 -11.09 -6.44
N ILE A 34 4.92 -10.34 -5.60
CA ILE A 34 6.35 -10.11 -5.82
C ILE A 34 7.13 -11.41 -5.67
N LYS A 35 6.83 -12.20 -4.66
CA LYS A 35 7.49 -13.51 -4.47
C LYS A 35 7.28 -14.43 -5.67
N ALA A 36 6.09 -14.43 -6.24
CA ALA A 36 5.81 -15.21 -7.44
C ALA A 36 6.68 -14.74 -8.60
N GLY A 37 6.83 -13.42 -8.77
CA GLY A 37 7.71 -12.85 -9.79
C GLY A 37 9.17 -13.20 -9.58
N ILE A 38 9.62 -13.23 -8.34
CA ILE A 38 11.00 -13.65 -8.00
C ILE A 38 11.18 -15.11 -8.38
N LYS A 39 10.23 -15.96 -8.02
CA LYS A 39 10.31 -17.39 -8.33
C LYS A 39 10.38 -17.66 -9.82
N GLU A 40 9.68 -16.85 -10.62
CA GLU A 40 9.68 -17.00 -12.07
C GLU A 40 10.84 -16.28 -12.77
N GLY A 41 11.71 -15.64 -12.01
CA GLY A 41 12.87 -14.94 -12.56
C GLY A 41 12.57 -13.60 -13.18
N VAL A 42 11.42 -13.01 -12.88
CA VAL A 42 11.05 -11.68 -13.36
C VAL A 42 11.67 -10.58 -12.52
N PHE A 43 11.72 -10.76 -11.22
CA PHE A 43 12.27 -9.80 -10.28
C PHE A 43 13.53 -10.34 -9.61
N LYS A 44 14.42 -9.41 -9.24
CA LYS A 44 15.57 -9.73 -8.42
C LYS A 44 15.12 -10.26 -7.07
N PRO A 45 15.83 -11.21 -6.46
CA PRO A 45 15.44 -11.75 -5.17
C PRO A 45 15.94 -10.94 -3.98
N ASP A 46 16.92 -10.07 -4.18
CA ASP A 46 17.74 -9.51 -3.12
C ASP A 46 17.41 -8.03 -2.89
N TRP A 47 16.21 -7.79 -2.42
CA TRP A 47 15.76 -6.45 -2.06
C TRP A 47 14.62 -6.52 -1.05
N ASN A 48 14.34 -5.41 -0.39
CA ASN A 48 13.34 -5.37 0.68
C ASN A 48 11.94 -5.16 0.11
N TYR A 49 11.39 -6.20 -0.50
CA TYR A 49 10.08 -6.12 -1.12
C TYR A 49 8.93 -6.06 -0.12
N LYS A 50 9.16 -6.47 1.13
CA LYS A 50 8.14 -6.34 2.17
C LYS A 50 7.89 -4.88 2.52
N ASP A 51 8.97 -4.11 2.70
CA ASP A 51 8.86 -2.67 2.93
C ASP A 51 8.26 -1.97 1.71
N PHE A 52 8.66 -2.41 0.53
CA PHE A 52 8.09 -1.88 -0.70
C PHE A 52 6.57 -2.11 -0.76
N ALA A 53 6.09 -3.27 -0.35
CA ALA A 53 4.66 -3.58 -0.32
C ALA A 53 3.90 -2.65 0.62
N THR A 54 4.45 -2.37 1.78
CA THR A 54 3.87 -1.41 2.73
C THR A 54 3.78 -0.02 2.11
N MET A 55 4.86 0.45 1.53
CA MET A 55 4.92 1.78 0.90
C MET A 55 3.95 1.86 -0.28
N MET A 56 3.92 0.85 -1.11
CA MET A 56 3.03 0.78 -2.26
C MET A 56 1.57 0.86 -1.84
N PHE A 57 1.18 0.05 -0.86
CA PHE A 57 -0.19 0.06 -0.36
C PHE A 57 -0.57 1.43 0.18
N ALA A 58 0.26 2.01 1.03
CA ALA A 58 0.00 3.31 1.65
C ALA A 58 -0.10 4.41 0.59
N THR A 59 0.77 4.38 -0.41
CA THR A 59 0.80 5.39 -1.46
C THR A 59 -0.45 5.30 -2.34
N ILE A 60 -0.88 4.11 -2.68
CA ILE A 60 -2.11 3.91 -3.47
C ILE A 60 -3.31 4.41 -2.68
N GLU A 61 -3.40 4.07 -1.40
CA GLU A 61 -4.51 4.53 -0.56
C GLU A 61 -4.53 6.05 -0.45
N GLY A 62 -3.36 6.67 -0.25
CA GLY A 62 -3.24 8.12 -0.25
C GLY A 62 -3.67 8.73 -1.56
N GLY A 63 -3.29 8.11 -2.66
CA GLY A 63 -3.68 8.55 -4.01
C GLY A 63 -5.18 8.52 -4.24
N ILE A 64 -5.85 7.50 -3.72
CA ILE A 64 -7.31 7.39 -3.81
C ILE A 64 -7.97 8.56 -3.07
N VAL A 65 -7.52 8.84 -1.85
CA VAL A 65 -8.07 9.95 -1.05
C VAL A 65 -7.85 11.28 -1.75
N ILE A 66 -6.63 11.52 -2.23
CA ILE A 66 -6.29 12.77 -2.90
C ILE A 66 -7.14 12.94 -4.17
N SER A 67 -7.32 11.86 -4.93
CA SER A 67 -8.12 11.91 -6.16
C SER A 67 -9.58 12.24 -5.88
N ARG A 68 -10.13 11.73 -4.80
CA ARG A 68 -11.51 12.06 -4.39
C ARG A 68 -11.64 13.53 -4.00
N ILE A 69 -10.68 14.04 -3.26
CA ILE A 69 -10.68 15.45 -2.85
C ILE A 69 -10.53 16.37 -4.07
N ALA A 70 -9.62 16.03 -4.98
CA ALA A 70 -9.35 16.83 -6.17
C ALA A 70 -10.44 16.71 -7.24
N GLY A 71 -11.20 15.62 -7.23
CA GLY A 71 -12.21 15.36 -8.26
C GLY A 71 -11.63 14.92 -9.59
N ASN A 72 -10.38 14.47 -9.61
CA ASN A 72 -9.73 13.93 -10.80
C ASN A 72 -8.62 12.96 -10.41
N ASN A 73 -8.09 12.23 -11.40
CA ASN A 73 -7.09 11.19 -11.19
C ASN A 73 -5.67 11.61 -11.54
N ASN A 74 -5.40 12.90 -11.67
CA ASN A 74 -4.10 13.37 -12.15
C ASN A 74 -2.97 12.91 -11.21
N LYS A 75 -3.15 13.04 -9.90
CA LYS A 75 -2.12 12.62 -8.95
C LYS A 75 -2.00 11.11 -8.85
N MET A 76 -3.10 10.39 -9.00
CA MET A 76 -3.06 8.93 -9.04
C MET A 76 -2.26 8.44 -10.24
N LYS A 77 -2.36 9.11 -11.39
CA LYS A 77 -1.57 8.75 -12.56
C LYS A 77 -0.07 8.91 -12.30
N VAL A 78 0.31 9.98 -11.59
CA VAL A 78 1.71 10.19 -11.19
C VAL A 78 2.17 9.05 -10.27
N ILE A 79 1.35 8.71 -9.29
CA ILE A 79 1.66 7.65 -8.34
C ILE A 79 1.84 6.32 -9.06
N ALA A 80 0.91 5.96 -9.94
CA ALA A 80 0.96 4.71 -10.68
C ALA A 80 2.23 4.63 -11.54
N ARG A 81 2.58 5.72 -12.22
CA ARG A 81 3.78 5.79 -13.05
C ARG A 81 5.04 5.64 -12.20
N THR A 82 5.09 6.31 -11.07
CA THR A 82 6.25 6.26 -10.17
C THR A 82 6.43 4.88 -9.57
N LEU A 83 5.35 4.26 -9.11
CA LEU A 83 5.41 2.89 -8.59
C LEU A 83 5.86 1.91 -9.66
N LYS A 84 5.38 2.07 -10.88
CA LYS A 84 5.80 1.23 -11.99
C LYS A 84 7.29 1.35 -12.25
N GLN A 85 7.83 2.56 -12.22
CA GLN A 85 9.26 2.78 -12.37
C GLN A 85 10.05 2.09 -11.26
N MET A 86 9.58 2.22 -10.02
CA MET A 86 10.26 1.61 -8.88
C MET A 86 10.28 0.09 -8.98
N ILE A 87 9.18 -0.53 -9.36
CA ILE A 87 9.13 -1.98 -9.49
C ILE A 87 9.97 -2.46 -10.69
N ASN A 88 10.01 -1.70 -11.76
CA ASN A 88 10.82 -2.03 -12.94
C ASN A 88 12.31 -2.01 -12.63
N GLU A 89 12.76 -1.19 -11.68
CA GLU A 89 14.15 -1.18 -11.24
C GLU A 89 14.56 -2.51 -10.59
N GLN A 90 13.59 -3.28 -10.12
CA GLN A 90 13.83 -4.58 -9.53
C GLN A 90 13.67 -5.72 -10.54
N SER A 91 13.41 -5.42 -11.80
CA SER A 91 13.33 -6.42 -12.85
C SER A 91 14.72 -6.93 -13.24
N ILE A 92 14.78 -8.20 -13.58
CA ILE A 92 16.00 -8.81 -14.06
C ILE A 92 16.24 -8.45 -15.53
#